data_d612784c0fcca807ceb560c90df78d29
#
_entry.id   d612784c0fcca807ceb560c90df78d29
#
_cell.length_a   1.000
_cell.length_b   1.000
_cell.length_c   1.000
_cell.angle_alpha   90.00
_cell.angle_beta   90.00
_cell.angle_gamma   90.00
#
_symmetry.space_group_name_H-M   'P 1'
#
loop_
_entity.id
_entity.type
_entity.pdbx_description
1 polymer ?
#
loop_
_entity_poly.entity_id
_entity_poly.type
_entity_poly.pdbx_seq_one_letter_code
_entity_poly.pdbx_strand_id
1 'polypeptide(L)'
;INIARGYLAMRKNVLYIDTENGKNQLMDRMIQSTLNKTKREMLTGDYDKMEQRHMRKYKRLGVEFIVERVPATIADCNTIKNLVRKLESEKGIKVHVIMIDYAAKLASISRDKDDVERINNVYIDIDNMGDELGLDAIWTAQHVTREGAKHQETRYEDNDIASAISIIRNAKCVMGLNSTPDEEEHNIMRMEVVVQRDGVPTGRVMFNMDPERQRMKEFSREARAKYDESMGRQVDDMLKKKKKVSNPNANSEKRSKTTGDI
;
A
#
# COMPACT_ATOMS: atom_id res chain seq x y z
N ILE A 1 4.63 -5.67 4.00
CA ILE A 1 5.76 -6.61 3.88
C ILE A 1 6.79 -6.12 2.85
N ASN A 2 6.43 -5.76 1.61
CA ASN A 2 7.40 -5.39 0.57
C ASN A 2 8.20 -4.13 0.91
N ILE A 3 7.57 -3.11 1.49
CA ILE A 3 8.26 -1.89 1.99
C ILE A 3 9.25 -2.28 3.10
N ALA A 4 8.84 -3.12 4.05
CA ALA A 4 9.72 -3.62 5.12
C ALA A 4 10.98 -4.31 4.55
N ARG A 5 10.80 -5.16 3.54
CA ARG A 5 11.94 -5.81 2.87
C ARG A 5 12.89 -4.82 2.19
N GLY A 6 12.34 -3.73 1.65
CA GLY A 6 13.14 -2.64 1.10
C GLY A 6 14.04 -2.01 2.17
N TYR A 7 13.50 -1.65 3.31
CA TYR A 7 14.29 -1.09 4.42
C TYR A 7 15.32 -2.06 4.97
N LEU A 8 14.96 -3.34 5.13
CA LEU A 8 15.92 -4.37 5.56
C LEU A 8 17.08 -4.54 4.57
N ALA A 9 16.81 -4.41 3.26
CA ALA A 9 17.87 -4.40 2.24
C ALA A 9 18.78 -3.15 2.33
N MET A 10 18.25 -2.03 2.80
CA MET A 10 18.98 -0.79 3.10
C MET A 10 19.68 -0.82 4.48
N ARG A 11 19.73 -1.99 5.12
CA ARG A 11 20.31 -2.21 6.47
C ARG A 11 19.62 -1.41 7.57
N LYS A 12 18.28 -1.27 7.50
CA LYS A 12 17.47 -0.62 8.51
C LYS A 12 16.64 -1.65 9.26
N ASN A 13 16.68 -1.64 10.59
CA ASN A 13 15.81 -2.46 11.43
C ASN A 13 14.38 -1.95 11.32
N VAL A 14 13.43 -2.87 11.21
CA VAL A 14 12.01 -2.57 11.05
C VAL A 14 11.22 -3.19 12.20
N LEU A 15 10.48 -2.36 12.92
CA LEU A 15 9.46 -2.78 13.88
C LEU A 15 8.09 -2.70 13.22
N TYR A 16 7.39 -3.84 13.14
CA TYR A 16 6.03 -3.93 12.62
C TYR A 16 5.05 -4.07 13.78
N ILE A 17 4.20 -3.07 13.94
CA ILE A 17 3.12 -3.04 14.93
C ILE A 17 1.85 -3.54 14.27
N ASP A 18 1.36 -4.67 14.73
CA ASP A 18 0.15 -5.31 14.22
C ASP A 18 -1.03 -5.10 15.18
N THR A 19 -2.14 -4.63 14.65
CA THR A 19 -3.38 -4.43 15.42
C THR A 19 -4.50 -5.39 15.01
N GLU A 20 -4.35 -6.12 13.89
CA GLU A 20 -5.43 -6.93 13.30
C GLU A 20 -5.07 -8.40 13.12
N ASN A 21 -3.89 -8.65 12.58
CA ASN A 21 -3.46 -9.99 12.18
C ASN A 21 -2.82 -10.73 13.38
N GLY A 22 -2.25 -11.88 13.14
CA GLY A 22 -1.42 -12.58 14.12
C GLY A 22 0.05 -12.47 13.75
N LYS A 23 0.92 -12.39 14.77
CA LYS A 23 2.38 -12.33 14.61
C LYS A 23 2.89 -13.43 13.66
N ASN A 24 2.42 -14.66 13.82
CA ASN A 24 2.83 -15.80 12.99
C ASN A 24 2.44 -15.59 11.52
N GLN A 25 1.23 -15.08 11.27
CA GLN A 25 0.78 -14.82 9.89
C GLN A 25 1.65 -13.78 9.17
N LEU A 26 2.06 -12.74 9.87
CA LEU A 26 2.97 -11.72 9.33
C LEU A 26 4.38 -12.26 9.10
N MET A 27 4.88 -13.08 10.02
CA MET A 27 6.16 -13.77 9.84
C MET A 27 6.13 -14.73 8.65
N ASP A 28 5.06 -15.52 8.48
CA ASP A 28 4.88 -16.39 7.33
C ASP A 28 4.91 -15.60 6.01
N ARG A 29 4.16 -14.50 5.92
CA ARG A 29 4.18 -13.62 4.75
C ARG A 29 5.58 -13.05 4.47
N MET A 30 6.32 -12.69 5.53
CA MET A 30 7.69 -12.19 5.40
C MET A 30 8.64 -13.29 4.91
N ILE A 31 8.55 -14.51 5.44
CA ILE A 31 9.33 -15.67 5.02
C ILE A 31 9.02 -16.02 3.56
N GLN A 32 7.75 -16.12 3.18
CA GLN A 32 7.30 -16.33 1.80
C GLN A 32 7.95 -15.33 0.86
N SER A 33 7.77 -14.04 1.18
CA SER A 33 8.29 -12.94 0.37
C SER A 33 9.82 -12.95 0.27
N THR A 34 10.51 -13.24 1.37
CA THR A 34 11.98 -13.28 1.45
C THR A 34 12.57 -14.44 0.65
N LEU A 35 11.99 -15.62 0.80
CA LEU A 35 12.50 -16.86 0.18
C LEU A 35 11.89 -17.12 -1.20
N ASN A 36 10.96 -16.28 -1.65
CA ASN A 36 10.25 -16.44 -2.91
C ASN A 36 9.46 -17.75 -2.98
N LYS A 37 8.74 -18.09 -1.90
CA LYS A 37 7.96 -19.32 -1.75
C LYS A 37 6.47 -19.04 -1.81
N THR A 38 5.71 -19.94 -2.44
CA THR A 38 4.25 -19.92 -2.39
C THR A 38 3.75 -20.41 -1.03
N LYS A 39 2.50 -20.09 -0.70
CA LYS A 39 1.85 -20.63 0.51
C LYS A 39 1.85 -22.17 0.52
N ARG A 40 1.63 -22.79 -0.64
CA ARG A 40 1.68 -24.24 -0.79
C ARG A 40 3.07 -24.80 -0.48
N GLU A 41 4.12 -24.19 -1.02
CA GLU A 41 5.52 -24.62 -0.75
C GLU A 41 5.89 -24.43 0.73
N MET A 42 5.32 -23.42 1.42
CA MET A 42 5.50 -23.25 2.87
C MET A 42 4.85 -24.37 3.66
N LEU A 43 3.63 -24.79 3.27
CA LEU A 43 2.87 -25.83 3.97
C LEU A 43 3.42 -27.25 3.72
N THR A 44 3.99 -27.49 2.55
CA THR A 44 4.51 -28.83 2.16
C THR A 44 6.01 -28.99 2.40
N GLY A 45 6.69 -27.91 2.71
CA GLY A 45 8.13 -27.90 2.94
C GLY A 45 8.49 -27.99 4.42
N ASP A 46 9.79 -28.02 4.68
CA ASP A 46 10.35 -27.97 6.03
C ASP A 46 10.36 -26.51 6.52
N TYR A 47 9.36 -26.16 7.32
CA TYR A 47 9.17 -24.78 7.82
C TYR A 47 10.37 -24.31 8.66
N ASP A 48 10.89 -25.15 9.53
CA ASP A 48 12.01 -24.80 10.41
C ASP A 48 13.27 -24.42 9.60
N LYS A 49 13.55 -25.18 8.54
CA LYS A 49 14.65 -24.84 7.63
C LYS A 49 14.40 -23.53 6.87
N MET A 50 13.15 -23.24 6.48
CA MET A 50 12.82 -21.99 5.81
C MET A 50 12.96 -20.81 6.77
N GLU A 51 12.46 -20.91 7.99
CA GLU A 51 12.62 -19.90 9.02
C GLU A 51 14.10 -19.63 9.32
N GLN A 52 14.90 -20.68 9.56
CA GLN A 52 16.35 -20.54 9.77
C GLN A 52 17.07 -19.88 8.59
N ARG A 53 16.63 -20.17 7.36
CA ARG A 53 17.20 -19.59 6.15
C ARG A 53 16.85 -18.10 6.03
N HIS A 54 15.61 -17.73 6.39
CA HIS A 54 15.16 -16.35 6.50
C HIS A 54 15.96 -15.59 7.56
N MET A 55 16.07 -16.14 8.77
CA MET A 55 16.83 -15.54 9.87
C MET A 55 18.31 -15.34 9.51
N ARG A 56 18.96 -16.35 8.91
CA ARG A 56 20.36 -16.24 8.45
C ARG A 56 20.56 -15.13 7.44
N LYS A 57 19.59 -14.89 6.55
CA LYS A 57 19.69 -13.82 5.55
C LYS A 57 19.79 -12.46 6.22
N TYR A 58 18.88 -12.15 7.15
CA TYR A 58 18.86 -10.85 7.81
C TYR A 58 19.98 -10.70 8.85
N LYS A 59 20.33 -11.76 9.54
CA LYS A 59 21.52 -11.79 10.42
C LYS A 59 22.81 -11.43 9.66
N ARG A 60 22.98 -11.89 8.42
CA ARG A 60 24.13 -11.51 7.57
C ARG A 60 24.14 -10.05 7.19
N LEU A 61 22.97 -9.42 7.10
CA LEU A 61 22.83 -7.99 6.83
C LEU A 61 22.99 -7.16 8.11
N GLY A 62 23.00 -7.78 9.28
CA GLY A 62 23.03 -7.13 10.58
C GLY A 62 21.74 -6.36 10.88
N VAL A 63 20.59 -6.89 10.44
CA VAL A 63 19.27 -6.24 10.62
C VAL A 63 18.23 -7.23 11.11
N GLU A 64 17.18 -6.67 11.71
CA GLU A 64 16.05 -7.43 12.23
C GLU A 64 14.71 -6.91 11.74
N PHE A 65 13.80 -7.83 11.46
CA PHE A 65 12.38 -7.60 11.27
C PHE A 65 11.64 -8.09 12.51
N ILE A 66 11.13 -7.16 13.29
CA ILE A 66 10.47 -7.43 14.56
C ILE A 66 8.98 -7.21 14.37
N VAL A 67 8.17 -8.18 14.75
CA VAL A 67 6.71 -8.08 14.73
C VAL A 67 6.20 -8.12 16.17
N GLU A 68 5.47 -7.09 16.55
CA GLU A 68 4.81 -7.03 17.84
C GLU A 68 3.33 -6.74 17.67
N ARG A 69 2.49 -7.56 18.32
CA ARG A 69 1.05 -7.37 18.34
C ARG A 69 0.67 -6.50 19.52
N VAL A 70 -0.10 -5.45 19.24
CA VAL A 70 -0.65 -4.58 20.28
C VAL A 70 -2.19 -4.66 20.27
N PRO A 71 -2.84 -4.55 21.43
CA PRO A 71 -4.30 -4.57 21.48
C PRO A 71 -4.86 -3.30 20.85
N ALA A 72 -5.75 -3.48 19.84
CA ALA A 72 -6.48 -2.40 19.20
C ALA A 72 -7.27 -1.58 20.23
N THR A 73 -7.40 -0.29 20.01
CA THR A 73 -8.15 0.69 20.85
C THR A 73 -7.64 0.89 22.29
N ILE A 74 -6.61 0.16 22.71
CA ILE A 74 -6.00 0.27 24.04
C ILE A 74 -4.56 0.79 23.90
N ALA A 75 -3.79 0.23 22.97
CA ALA A 75 -2.42 0.66 22.72
C ALA A 75 -2.39 2.04 22.05
N ASP A 76 -1.51 2.89 22.52
CA ASP A 76 -1.23 4.24 22.02
C ASP A 76 0.24 4.40 21.61
N CYS A 77 0.64 5.57 21.18
CA CYS A 77 2.02 5.85 20.81
C CYS A 77 3.00 5.73 21.99
N ASN A 78 2.56 5.92 23.24
CA ASN A 78 3.42 5.68 24.40
C ASN A 78 3.74 4.20 24.59
N THR A 79 2.76 3.33 24.33
CA THR A 79 2.96 1.87 24.31
C THR A 79 4.04 1.49 23.29
N ILE A 80 4.00 2.08 22.08
CA ILE A 80 4.99 1.82 21.02
C ILE A 80 6.37 2.38 21.40
N LYS A 81 6.44 3.60 21.97
CA LYS A 81 7.69 4.21 22.46
C LYS A 81 8.37 3.35 23.52
N ASN A 82 7.59 2.84 24.47
CA ASN A 82 8.11 1.95 25.51
C ASN A 82 8.65 0.64 24.93
N LEU A 83 8.00 0.09 23.93
CA LEU A 83 8.47 -1.09 23.21
C LEU A 83 9.79 -0.83 22.49
N VAL A 84 9.93 0.30 21.78
CA VAL A 84 11.19 0.69 21.11
C VAL A 84 12.31 0.83 22.14
N ARG A 85 12.09 1.57 23.23
CA ARG A 85 13.10 1.74 24.29
C ARG A 85 13.52 0.41 24.93
N LYS A 86 12.56 -0.51 25.10
CA LYS A 86 12.85 -1.87 25.58
C LYS A 86 13.72 -2.66 24.61
N LEU A 87 13.44 -2.60 23.32
CA LEU A 87 14.26 -3.25 22.29
C LEU A 87 15.70 -2.70 22.29
N GLU A 88 15.86 -1.40 22.42
CA GLU A 88 17.16 -0.75 22.48
C GLU A 88 17.94 -1.10 23.76
N SER A 89 17.29 -1.02 24.93
CA SER A 89 17.96 -1.24 26.22
C SER A 89 18.27 -2.71 26.51
N GLU A 90 17.35 -3.63 26.19
CA GLU A 90 17.50 -5.04 26.53
C GLU A 90 18.19 -5.87 25.44
N LYS A 91 18.00 -5.50 24.16
CA LYS A 91 18.52 -6.27 23.03
C LYS A 91 19.59 -5.54 22.22
N GLY A 92 19.83 -4.27 22.51
CA GLY A 92 20.76 -3.44 21.74
C GLY A 92 20.31 -3.19 20.29
N ILE A 93 18.99 -3.35 20.02
CA ILE A 93 18.44 -3.20 18.67
C ILE A 93 17.93 -1.79 18.50
N LYS A 94 18.65 -0.96 17.71
CA LYS A 94 18.14 0.34 17.29
C LYS A 94 17.05 0.17 16.25
N VAL A 95 15.83 0.65 16.53
CA VAL A 95 14.73 0.71 15.56
C VAL A 95 14.94 1.90 14.64
N HIS A 96 14.84 1.70 13.32
CA HIS A 96 14.97 2.75 12.32
C HIS A 96 13.62 3.10 11.69
N VAL A 97 12.77 2.10 11.50
CA VAL A 97 11.48 2.25 10.83
C VAL A 97 10.40 1.54 11.61
N ILE A 98 9.27 2.21 11.80
CA ILE A 98 8.07 1.59 12.36
C ILE A 98 7.01 1.45 11.25
N MET A 99 6.35 0.31 11.21
CA MET A 99 5.17 0.07 10.39
C MET A 99 4.00 -0.23 11.30
N ILE A 100 2.88 0.49 11.14
CA ILE A 100 1.68 0.33 11.96
C ILE A 100 0.54 -0.15 11.07
N ASP A 101 0.02 -1.31 11.31
CA ASP A 101 -1.06 -1.91 10.50
C ASP A 101 -2.32 -2.10 11.37
N TYR A 102 -3.20 -1.11 11.41
CA TYR A 102 -3.10 0.25 10.90
C TYR A 102 -3.39 1.30 11.99
N ALA A 103 -2.92 2.52 11.80
CA ALA A 103 -2.90 3.55 12.83
C ALA A 103 -4.29 3.92 13.39
N ALA A 104 -5.35 3.90 12.57
CA ALA A 104 -6.70 4.23 13.03
C ALA A 104 -7.26 3.27 14.09
N LYS A 105 -6.59 2.14 14.35
CA LYS A 105 -6.91 1.21 15.45
C LYS A 105 -6.24 1.56 16.79
N LEU A 106 -5.32 2.50 16.80
CA LEU A 106 -4.66 2.93 18.02
C LEU A 106 -5.58 3.85 18.85
N ALA A 107 -5.36 3.86 20.18
CA ALA A 107 -5.85 4.91 21.04
C ALA A 107 -5.02 6.18 20.84
N SER A 108 -5.62 7.35 21.03
CA SER A 108 -4.87 8.59 21.21
C SER A 108 -4.34 8.72 22.64
N ILE A 109 -3.30 9.51 22.82
CA ILE A 109 -2.79 9.84 24.17
C ILE A 109 -3.76 10.82 24.87
N SER A 110 -4.46 11.63 24.11
CA SER A 110 -5.37 12.66 24.59
C SER A 110 -6.79 12.12 24.79
N ARG A 111 -7.62 12.89 25.52
CA ARG A 111 -9.07 12.66 25.53
C ARG A 111 -9.70 13.19 24.25
N ASP A 112 -10.53 12.39 23.63
CA ASP A 112 -11.20 12.69 22.37
C ASP A 112 -12.71 12.84 22.60
N LYS A 113 -13.36 13.69 21.83
CA LYS A 113 -14.82 13.88 21.85
C LYS A 113 -15.52 12.84 20.97
N ASP A 114 -14.88 12.45 19.90
CA ASP A 114 -15.40 11.51 18.92
C ASP A 114 -14.25 10.74 18.21
N ASP A 115 -14.62 9.83 17.33
CA ASP A 115 -13.67 8.98 16.59
C ASP A 115 -12.84 9.77 15.58
N VAL A 116 -13.38 10.86 15.03
CA VAL A 116 -12.65 11.71 14.07
C VAL A 116 -11.53 12.47 14.78
N GLU A 117 -11.84 13.05 15.96
CA GLU A 117 -10.84 13.72 16.80
C GLU A 117 -9.78 12.72 17.28
N ARG A 118 -10.18 11.50 17.70
CA ARG A 118 -9.26 10.42 18.06
C ARG A 118 -8.28 10.10 16.93
N ILE A 119 -8.77 9.85 15.74
CA ILE A 119 -7.92 9.54 14.59
C ILE A 119 -6.96 10.70 14.31
N ASN A 120 -7.44 11.94 14.34
CA ASN A 120 -6.58 13.11 14.16
C ASN A 120 -5.45 13.15 15.20
N ASN A 121 -5.77 12.95 16.48
CA ASN A 121 -4.81 12.97 17.56
C ASN A 121 -3.81 11.82 17.46
N VAL A 122 -4.24 10.63 17.04
CA VAL A 122 -3.33 9.50 16.76
C VAL A 122 -2.29 9.84 15.69
N TYR A 123 -2.67 10.53 14.62
CA TYR A 123 -1.69 10.92 13.58
C TYR A 123 -0.73 12.02 14.06
N ILE A 124 -1.18 12.93 14.93
CA ILE A 124 -0.32 13.90 15.61
C ILE A 124 0.66 13.17 16.55
N ASP A 125 0.17 12.22 17.34
CA ASP A 125 0.97 11.42 18.25
C ASP A 125 2.04 10.59 17.49
N ILE A 126 1.71 10.08 16.32
CA ILE A 126 2.64 9.36 15.43
C ILE A 126 3.74 10.26 14.93
N ASP A 127 3.43 11.48 14.47
CA ASP A 127 4.44 12.43 13.99
C ASP A 127 5.40 12.82 15.12
N ASN A 128 4.86 13.19 16.29
CA ASN A 128 5.63 13.48 17.50
C ASN A 128 6.52 12.30 17.93
N MET A 129 5.99 11.07 17.90
CA MET A 129 6.74 9.87 18.22
C MET A 129 7.92 9.66 17.26
N GLY A 130 7.72 9.94 15.96
CA GLY A 130 8.78 9.84 14.96
C GLY A 130 9.95 10.76 15.25
N ASP A 131 9.65 12.00 15.59
CA ASP A 131 10.66 13.01 15.93
C ASP A 131 11.34 12.68 17.27
N GLU A 132 10.59 12.29 18.30
CA GLU A 132 11.12 11.94 19.63
C GLU A 132 12.09 10.75 19.59
N LEU A 133 11.78 9.73 18.78
CA LEU A 133 12.60 8.52 18.64
C LEU A 133 13.69 8.64 17.57
N GLY A 134 13.70 9.73 16.79
CA GLY A 134 14.65 9.93 15.70
C GLY A 134 14.56 8.84 14.63
N LEU A 135 13.34 8.48 14.24
CA LEU A 135 13.07 7.43 13.25
C LEU A 135 13.31 7.93 11.83
N ASP A 136 13.78 7.04 10.96
CA ASP A 136 13.92 7.33 9.54
C ASP A 136 12.55 7.44 8.85
N ALA A 137 11.57 6.63 9.28
CA ALA A 137 10.21 6.65 8.76
C ALA A 137 9.21 5.93 9.67
N ILE A 138 7.95 6.40 9.64
CA ILE A 138 6.79 5.66 10.13
C ILE A 138 5.83 5.46 8.96
N TRP A 139 5.41 4.21 8.75
CA TRP A 139 4.45 3.83 7.73
C TRP A 139 3.16 3.34 8.35
N THR A 140 2.04 3.78 7.83
CA THR A 140 0.75 3.21 8.16
C THR A 140 -0.12 3.07 6.92
N ALA A 141 -1.18 2.28 7.02
CA ALA A 141 -2.19 2.14 5.98
C ALA A 141 -3.50 2.78 6.42
N GLN A 142 -4.32 3.17 5.47
CA GLN A 142 -5.67 3.65 5.68
C GLN A 142 -6.58 3.18 4.54
N HIS A 143 -7.81 2.82 4.87
CA HIS A 143 -8.80 2.49 3.85
C HIS A 143 -9.28 3.74 3.12
N VAL A 144 -9.59 3.58 1.85
CA VAL A 144 -10.31 4.60 1.08
C VAL A 144 -11.79 4.63 1.48
N THR A 145 -12.47 5.75 1.23
CA THR A 145 -13.92 5.85 1.38
C THR A 145 -14.65 4.98 0.35
N ARG A 146 -15.96 4.75 0.55
CA ARG A 146 -16.78 4.06 -0.47
C ARG A 146 -16.84 4.82 -1.78
N GLU A 147 -16.81 6.16 -1.75
CA GLU A 147 -16.74 7.00 -2.94
C GLU A 147 -15.36 6.85 -3.60
N GLY A 148 -14.27 6.94 -2.83
CA GLY A 148 -12.90 6.73 -3.33
C GLY A 148 -12.71 5.36 -3.98
N ALA A 149 -13.38 4.33 -3.47
CA ALA A 149 -13.33 2.99 -4.09
C ALA A 149 -13.96 2.93 -5.49
N LYS A 150 -14.74 3.94 -5.92
CA LYS A 150 -15.29 4.05 -7.28
C LYS A 150 -14.29 4.71 -8.26
N HIS A 151 -13.25 5.37 -7.76
CA HIS A 151 -12.25 6.07 -8.57
C HIS A 151 -11.09 5.17 -9.01
N GLN A 152 -11.37 3.88 -9.28
CA GLN A 152 -10.34 2.91 -9.65
C GLN A 152 -9.60 3.24 -10.95
N GLU A 153 -10.26 3.95 -11.88
CA GLU A 153 -9.68 4.34 -13.17
C GLU A 153 -8.86 5.64 -13.09
N THR A 154 -9.07 6.44 -12.04
CA THR A 154 -8.48 7.77 -11.88
C THR A 154 -7.49 7.79 -10.72
N ARG A 155 -6.82 8.92 -10.53
CA ARG A 155 -6.01 9.19 -9.34
C ARG A 155 -6.93 9.44 -8.15
N TYR A 156 -6.57 8.91 -6.97
CA TYR A 156 -7.25 9.28 -5.75
C TYR A 156 -7.08 10.77 -5.45
N GLU A 157 -8.17 11.39 -5.00
CA GLU A 157 -8.20 12.75 -4.50
C GLU A 157 -8.23 12.77 -2.97
N ASP A 158 -8.04 13.95 -2.39
CA ASP A 158 -7.99 14.13 -0.93
C ASP A 158 -9.26 13.60 -0.23
N ASN A 159 -10.43 13.73 -0.87
CA ASN A 159 -11.72 13.29 -0.33
C ASN A 159 -11.94 11.77 -0.38
N ASP A 160 -11.11 11.04 -1.13
CA ASP A 160 -11.24 9.59 -1.29
C ASP A 160 -10.71 8.82 -0.07
N ILE A 161 -9.94 9.48 0.79
CA ILE A 161 -9.34 8.88 1.96
C ILE A 161 -10.28 9.03 3.16
N ALA A 162 -10.61 7.94 3.84
CA ALA A 162 -11.39 7.98 5.07
C ALA A 162 -10.67 8.83 6.13
N SER A 163 -11.38 9.80 6.73
CA SER A 163 -10.80 10.79 7.65
C SER A 163 -9.69 11.65 7.03
N ALA A 164 -9.80 11.93 5.74
CA ALA A 164 -8.80 12.53 4.86
C ALA A 164 -8.08 13.75 5.41
N ILE A 165 -8.83 14.71 5.94
CA ILE A 165 -8.26 16.00 6.35
C ILE A 165 -7.19 15.84 7.43
N SER A 166 -7.43 14.97 8.41
CA SER A 166 -6.50 14.72 9.52
C SER A 166 -5.23 14.01 9.05
N ILE A 167 -5.40 13.01 8.18
CA ILE A 167 -4.29 12.21 7.64
C ILE A 167 -3.40 13.07 6.76
N ILE A 168 -4.02 13.82 5.82
CA ILE A 168 -3.31 14.69 4.88
C ILE A 168 -2.54 15.80 5.60
N ARG A 169 -3.11 16.35 6.67
CA ARG A 169 -2.46 17.41 7.46
C ARG A 169 -1.24 16.93 8.24
N ASN A 170 -1.22 15.68 8.67
CA ASN A 170 -0.17 15.16 9.55
C ASN A 170 0.83 14.25 8.81
N ALA A 171 0.46 13.63 7.69
CA ALA A 171 1.37 12.83 6.90
C ALA A 171 2.35 13.68 6.06
N LYS A 172 3.63 13.31 6.02
CA LYS A 172 4.63 13.94 5.14
C LYS A 172 4.44 13.52 3.69
N CYS A 173 3.94 12.31 3.46
CA CYS A 173 3.63 11.77 2.14
C CYS A 173 2.43 10.83 2.23
N VAL A 174 1.50 10.95 1.29
CA VAL A 174 0.37 10.02 1.12
C VAL A 174 0.46 9.39 -0.26
N MET A 175 0.42 8.07 -0.30
CA MET A 175 0.46 7.29 -1.53
C MET A 175 -0.82 6.47 -1.66
N GLY A 176 -1.50 6.60 -2.79
CA GLY A 176 -2.64 5.78 -3.15
C GLY A 176 -2.21 4.49 -3.83
N LEU A 177 -2.77 3.37 -3.42
CA LEU A 177 -2.66 2.08 -4.10
C LEU A 177 -3.97 1.80 -4.81
N ASN A 178 -3.92 1.58 -6.12
CA ASN A 178 -5.11 1.45 -6.95
C ASN A 178 -4.92 0.41 -8.06
N SER A 179 -6.02 -0.25 -8.44
CA SER A 179 -6.10 -1.14 -9.60
C SER A 179 -7.51 -1.12 -10.19
N THR A 180 -7.62 -1.20 -11.50
CA THR A 180 -8.89 -1.48 -12.17
C THR A 180 -9.17 -2.98 -12.14
N PRO A 181 -10.43 -3.43 -12.42
CA PRO A 181 -10.74 -4.86 -12.52
C PRO A 181 -9.84 -5.59 -13.54
N ASP A 182 -9.54 -4.97 -14.68
CA ASP A 182 -8.63 -5.54 -15.69
C ASP A 182 -7.20 -5.66 -15.17
N GLU A 183 -6.74 -4.67 -14.41
CA GLU A 183 -5.42 -4.69 -13.78
C GLU A 183 -5.36 -5.77 -12.68
N GLU A 184 -6.41 -5.94 -11.91
CA GLU A 184 -6.50 -6.99 -10.89
C GLU A 184 -6.41 -8.39 -11.51
N GLU A 185 -7.11 -8.63 -12.64
CA GLU A 185 -7.03 -9.90 -13.37
C GLU A 185 -5.61 -10.20 -13.84
N HIS A 186 -4.84 -9.16 -14.17
CA HIS A 186 -3.44 -9.28 -14.59
C HIS A 186 -2.42 -9.11 -13.46
N ASN A 187 -2.89 -9.04 -12.19
CA ASN A 187 -2.05 -8.81 -11.02
C ASN A 187 -1.20 -7.52 -11.13
N ILE A 188 -1.78 -6.46 -11.65
CA ILE A 188 -1.15 -5.15 -11.77
C ILE A 188 -1.68 -4.23 -10.67
N MET A 189 -0.79 -3.46 -10.04
CA MET A 189 -1.14 -2.43 -9.08
C MET A 189 -0.40 -1.14 -9.40
N ARG A 190 -1.10 -0.03 -9.32
CA ARG A 190 -0.54 1.32 -9.43
C ARG A 190 -0.33 1.90 -8.04
N MET A 191 0.78 2.58 -7.84
CA MET A 191 1.04 3.42 -6.67
C MET A 191 1.27 4.85 -7.15
N GLU A 192 0.53 5.79 -6.60
CA GLU A 192 0.62 7.21 -6.95
C GLU A 192 0.83 8.05 -5.71
N VAL A 193 1.66 9.09 -5.83
CA VAL A 193 1.81 10.08 -4.76
C VAL A 193 0.61 11.01 -4.82
N VAL A 194 -0.24 10.96 -3.78
CA VAL A 194 -1.44 11.82 -3.65
C VAL A 194 -1.05 13.15 -3.03
N VAL A 195 -0.31 13.10 -1.92
CA VAL A 195 0.17 14.28 -1.20
C VAL A 195 1.65 14.13 -0.89
N GLN A 196 2.39 15.23 -1.03
CA GLN A 196 3.78 15.33 -0.61
C GLN A 196 4.03 16.75 -0.10
N ARG A 197 4.47 16.90 1.16
CA ARG A 197 4.72 18.22 1.76
C ARG A 197 5.94 18.92 1.19
N ASP A 198 7.02 18.16 1.00
CA ASP A 198 8.28 18.67 0.51
C ASP A 198 8.43 18.30 -0.96
N GLY A 199 7.91 19.14 -1.85
CA GLY A 199 8.01 18.96 -3.30
C GLY A 199 6.67 18.89 -4.02
N VAL A 200 6.74 18.59 -5.32
CA VAL A 200 5.55 18.41 -6.15
C VAL A 200 5.12 16.96 -6.08
N PRO A 201 3.84 16.65 -5.77
CA PRO A 201 3.35 15.28 -5.74
C PRO A 201 3.31 14.72 -7.19
N THR A 202 4.42 14.16 -7.62
CA THR A 202 4.58 13.58 -8.96
C THR A 202 5.06 12.17 -8.86
N GLY A 203 4.53 11.33 -9.73
CA GLY A 203 5.03 9.97 -9.91
C GLY A 203 3.93 8.92 -9.76
N ARG A 204 3.98 8.02 -10.72
CA ARG A 204 3.22 6.78 -10.72
C ARG A 204 4.22 5.64 -10.85
N VAL A 205 4.13 4.67 -9.97
CA VAL A 205 4.89 3.42 -10.05
C VAL A 205 3.91 2.29 -10.27
N MET A 206 4.24 1.40 -11.20
CA MET A 206 3.43 0.23 -11.50
C MET A 206 4.16 -1.03 -11.03
N PHE A 207 3.38 -1.94 -10.48
CA PHE A 207 3.89 -3.18 -9.94
C PHE A 207 3.17 -4.38 -10.55
N ASN A 208 3.94 -5.42 -10.85
CA ASN A 208 3.43 -6.78 -10.92
C ASN A 208 3.31 -7.33 -9.50
N MET A 209 2.12 -7.77 -9.18
CA MET A 209 1.82 -8.43 -7.92
C MET A 209 2.04 -9.94 -8.06
N ASP A 210 2.66 -10.57 -7.08
CA ASP A 210 2.67 -12.02 -6.90
C ASP A 210 2.04 -12.33 -5.53
N PRO A 211 0.70 -12.45 -5.46
CA PRO A 211 0.01 -12.70 -4.21
C PRO A 211 0.39 -14.03 -3.57
N GLU A 212 0.71 -15.05 -4.38
CA GLU A 212 1.11 -16.37 -3.88
C GLU A 212 2.44 -16.31 -3.11
N ARG A 213 3.35 -15.43 -3.52
CA ARG A 213 4.68 -15.24 -2.90
C ARG A 213 4.77 -13.96 -2.08
N GLN A 214 3.66 -13.24 -1.92
CA GLN A 214 3.60 -11.97 -1.17
C GLN A 214 4.62 -10.95 -1.67
N ARG A 215 4.77 -10.83 -3.00
CA ARG A 215 5.77 -9.96 -3.63
C ARG A 215 5.14 -8.95 -4.57
N MET A 216 5.77 -7.78 -4.58
CA MET A 216 5.55 -6.73 -5.58
C MET A 216 6.85 -6.51 -6.31
N LYS A 217 6.81 -6.40 -7.62
CA LYS A 217 7.95 -6.08 -8.47
C LYS A 217 7.59 -4.91 -9.37
N GLU A 218 8.38 -3.87 -9.33
CA GLU A 218 8.20 -2.72 -10.21
C GLU A 218 8.29 -3.13 -11.69
N PHE A 219 7.48 -2.52 -12.52
CA PHE A 219 7.56 -2.67 -13.96
C PHE A 219 8.89 -2.15 -14.48
N SER A 220 9.48 -2.88 -15.44
CA SER A 220 10.57 -2.30 -16.23
C SER A 220 10.05 -1.15 -17.12
N ARG A 221 10.95 -0.31 -17.61
CA ARG A 221 10.58 0.78 -18.52
C ARG A 221 9.85 0.27 -19.76
N GLU A 222 10.30 -0.87 -20.30
CA GLU A 222 9.71 -1.53 -21.47
C GLU A 222 8.30 -2.08 -21.17
N ALA A 223 8.12 -2.69 -20.00
CA ALA A 223 6.82 -3.20 -19.57
C ALA A 223 5.83 -2.05 -19.36
N ARG A 224 6.28 -0.93 -18.79
CA ARG A 224 5.47 0.28 -18.63
C ARG A 224 5.06 0.88 -19.97
N ALA A 225 5.99 1.02 -20.90
CA ALA A 225 5.70 1.56 -22.24
C ALA A 225 4.65 0.71 -22.98
N LYS A 226 4.75 -0.62 -22.90
CA LYS A 226 3.75 -1.54 -23.47
C LYS A 226 2.38 -1.38 -22.82
N TYR A 227 2.33 -1.21 -21.50
CA TYR A 227 1.08 -0.99 -20.79
C TYR A 227 0.44 0.34 -21.21
N ASP A 228 1.20 1.44 -21.24
CA ASP A 228 0.70 2.77 -21.62
C ASP A 228 0.18 2.75 -23.08
N GLU A 229 0.85 2.03 -24.00
CA GLU A 229 0.39 1.83 -25.37
C GLU A 229 -0.91 1.03 -25.44
N SER A 230 -1.06 -0.02 -24.63
CA SER A 230 -2.29 -0.84 -24.57
C SER A 230 -3.46 -0.06 -24.02
N MET A 231 -3.24 0.73 -22.98
CA MET A 231 -4.26 1.60 -22.39
C MET A 231 -4.68 2.72 -23.34
N GLY A 232 -3.74 3.32 -24.06
CA GLY A 232 -4.04 4.31 -25.10
C GLY A 232 -4.96 3.74 -26.19
N ARG A 233 -4.72 2.51 -26.65
CA ARG A 233 -5.60 1.83 -27.61
C ARG A 233 -7.00 1.56 -27.06
N GLN A 234 -7.13 1.14 -25.79
CA GLN A 234 -8.43 0.92 -25.15
C GLN A 234 -9.25 2.22 -25.05
N VAL A 235 -8.63 3.33 -24.68
CA VAL A 235 -9.28 4.66 -24.62
C VAL A 235 -9.74 5.10 -26.00
N ASP A 236 -8.92 4.94 -27.03
CA ASP A 236 -9.28 5.25 -28.40
C ASP A 236 -10.45 4.42 -28.91
N ASP A 237 -10.50 3.13 -28.57
CA ASP A 237 -11.60 2.24 -28.95
C ASP A 237 -12.90 2.55 -28.20
N MET A 238 -12.81 2.94 -26.94
CA MET A 238 -13.98 3.43 -26.18
C MET A 238 -14.53 4.74 -26.76
N LEU A 239 -13.67 5.68 -27.11
CA LEU A 239 -14.07 6.93 -27.76
C LEU A 239 -14.73 6.70 -29.10
N LYS A 240 -14.22 5.76 -29.92
CA LYS A 240 -14.83 5.37 -31.20
C LYS A 240 -16.19 4.72 -31.00
N LYS A 241 -16.36 3.87 -29.95
CA LYS A 241 -17.66 3.27 -29.61
C LYS A 241 -18.67 4.32 -29.15
N LYS A 242 -18.28 5.28 -28.29
CA LYS A 242 -19.15 6.39 -27.87
C LYS A 242 -19.59 7.27 -29.05
N LYS A 243 -18.71 7.57 -29.99
CA LYS A 243 -19.06 8.34 -31.21
C LYS A 243 -20.04 7.58 -32.10
N LYS A 244 -19.96 6.23 -32.19
CA LYS A 244 -20.92 5.42 -32.94
C LYS A 244 -22.31 5.37 -32.29
N VAL A 245 -22.39 5.39 -30.96
CA VAL A 245 -23.64 5.38 -30.22
C VAL A 245 -24.32 6.76 -30.23
N SER A 246 -23.56 7.85 -30.26
CA SER A 246 -24.09 9.21 -30.32
C SER A 246 -24.55 9.67 -31.72
N ASN A 247 -24.37 8.87 -32.77
CA ASN A 247 -24.83 9.18 -34.10
C ASN A 247 -25.60 7.98 -34.73
N PRO A 248 -26.82 7.66 -34.22
CA PRO A 248 -27.63 6.55 -34.74
C PRO A 248 -28.18 6.77 -36.15
N ASN A 249 -28.14 8.03 -36.68
CA ASN A 249 -28.73 8.39 -37.97
C ASN A 249 -27.81 8.31 -39.19
N ALA A 250 -26.55 7.94 -39.03
CA ALA A 250 -25.64 7.86 -40.18
C ALA A 250 -25.90 6.66 -41.12
N ASN A 251 -26.82 5.75 -40.79
CA ASN A 251 -27.15 4.57 -41.58
C ASN A 251 -28.52 4.67 -42.32
N SER A 252 -29.30 5.75 -42.14
CA SER A 252 -30.60 5.92 -42.79
C SER A 252 -30.51 6.60 -44.20
N GLU A 253 -29.42 7.31 -44.51
CA GLU A 253 -29.29 8.00 -45.78
C GLU A 253 -28.80 7.12 -46.95
N LYS A 254 -28.41 5.87 -46.71
CA LYS A 254 -27.99 4.95 -47.80
C LYS A 254 -29.10 4.05 -48.37
N ARG A 255 -30.34 4.15 -47.85
CA ARG A 255 -31.47 3.30 -48.31
C ARG A 255 -32.55 4.00 -49.15
N SER A 256 -32.40 5.30 -49.49
CA SER A 256 -33.40 6.05 -50.26
C SER A 256 -32.98 6.45 -51.68
N LYS A 257 -31.97 5.82 -52.28
CA LYS A 257 -31.56 6.09 -53.65
C LYS A 257 -31.56 4.85 -54.56
N THR A 258 -32.53 4.00 -54.42
CA THR A 258 -32.74 2.91 -55.42
C THR A 258 -34.21 2.53 -55.44
N THR A 259 -35.11 3.42 -55.88
CA THR A 259 -36.39 3.10 -56.51
C THR A 259 -36.97 4.36 -57.16
N GLY A 260 -36.70 4.52 -58.43
CA GLY A 260 -37.29 5.54 -59.28
C GLY A 260 -36.66 5.44 -60.66
N ASP A 261 -37.21 4.50 -61.42
CA ASP A 261 -37.35 4.53 -62.91
C ASP A 261 -37.89 3.20 -63.36
N ILE A 262 -39.22 3.18 -63.55
CA ILE A 262 -39.92 2.67 -64.76
C ILE A 262 -41.38 3.09 -64.63
#